data_ca1c323382751f4dc713433c98bcffee
#
_entry.id   ca1c323382751f4dc713433c98bcffee
#
_cell.length_a   1.000
_cell.length_b   1.000
_cell.length_c   1.000
_cell.angle_alpha   90.00
_cell.angle_beta   90.00
_cell.angle_gamma   90.00
#
_symmetry.space_group_name_H-M   'P 1'
#
loop_
_entity.id
_entity.type
_entity.pdbx_description
1 polymer ?
#
loop_
_entity_poly.entity_id
_entity_poly.type
_entity_poly.pdbx_seq_one_letter_code
_entity_poly.pdbx_strand_id
1 'polypeptide(L)'
;MYIPLTKIYYSNPNDYAKIYSNKFNSESSEHLKFSNFDSELFFLYTKNIAHLLYDIQKHNGDVIKLCEKLPAVALTSFGRKCLIDEILQTNEIEGVHSTRKEISIIVENPSSQKRFHGIVNKYLKLSEDTEIEKAEDVRKIYDELVYGEIKSDDKNSILDGVIFRKDTVGIYTSTGKKIHTGLYPENKIIEAMTEAITILHSKEINSLIAISIFHYLFGYIHPFYDGNGRTSRFISSYYFSKELNPLIGYRLSYTIKENIKAYYESFEITNNKFNRGDLTYFIEMFLGVLNKSMTNLISALKGRLEKLNFYKEILVSEIGKRFDGNKKLINDELNLMYVLTQATLFSDDGITLNKLTEVIEKSTGKIRQLITNEKIKDLIIVNTQKRKHCYSADCSKLDEMNLSNC
;
A
#
# COMPACT_ATOMS: atom_id res chain seq x y z
N MET A 1 23.37 8.33 6.99
CA MET A 1 22.97 7.73 5.69
C MET A 1 24.13 6.89 5.18
N TYR A 2 23.86 5.66 4.79
CA TYR A 2 24.89 4.73 4.29
C TYR A 2 25.50 5.24 2.99
N ILE A 3 26.83 5.11 2.87
CA ILE A 3 27.55 5.49 1.64
C ILE A 3 27.75 4.20 0.81
N PRO A 4 27.08 4.08 -0.35
CA PRO A 4 27.21 2.90 -1.20
C PRO A 4 28.61 2.82 -1.83
N LEU A 5 29.06 1.60 -2.10
CA LEU A 5 30.37 1.33 -2.69
C LEU A 5 30.58 2.04 -4.03
N THR A 6 29.52 2.19 -4.81
CA THR A 6 29.53 2.97 -6.07
C THR A 6 29.99 4.40 -5.85
N LYS A 7 29.49 5.10 -4.81
CA LYS A 7 29.95 6.46 -4.47
C LYS A 7 31.40 6.48 -4.05
N ILE A 8 31.83 5.48 -3.25
CA ILE A 8 33.21 5.36 -2.79
C ILE A 8 34.15 5.15 -3.98
N TYR A 9 33.78 4.31 -4.96
CA TYR A 9 34.59 4.09 -6.15
C TYR A 9 34.92 5.40 -6.90
N TYR A 10 33.93 6.30 -7.04
CA TYR A 10 34.18 7.57 -7.76
C TYR A 10 34.79 8.66 -6.91
N SER A 11 34.59 8.68 -5.59
CA SER A 11 35.12 9.72 -4.70
C SER A 11 36.45 9.38 -4.07
N ASN A 12 36.77 8.10 -3.83
CA ASN A 12 37.99 7.62 -3.22
C ASN A 12 38.44 6.27 -3.81
N PRO A 13 38.87 6.23 -5.09
CA PRO A 13 39.22 4.98 -5.77
C PRO A 13 40.40 4.24 -5.14
N ASN A 14 41.33 4.97 -4.49
CA ASN A 14 42.53 4.38 -3.88
C ASN A 14 42.19 3.48 -2.67
N ASP A 15 41.20 3.86 -1.87
CA ASP A 15 40.75 3.09 -0.71
C ASP A 15 39.58 2.14 -1.00
N TYR A 16 39.03 2.17 -2.20
CA TYR A 16 37.83 1.42 -2.56
C TYR A 16 37.95 -0.08 -2.24
N ALA A 17 39.03 -0.74 -2.65
CA ALA A 17 39.22 -2.16 -2.41
C ALA A 17 39.31 -2.49 -0.91
N LYS A 18 39.99 -1.65 -0.13
CA LYS A 18 40.09 -1.78 1.32
C LYS A 18 38.74 -1.58 2.01
N ILE A 19 38.00 -0.55 1.60
CA ILE A 19 36.67 -0.27 2.17
C ILE A 19 35.70 -1.41 1.83
N TYR A 20 35.71 -1.93 0.59
CA TYR A 20 34.94 -3.09 0.23
C TYR A 20 35.28 -4.29 1.13
N SER A 21 36.57 -4.65 1.25
CA SER A 21 36.99 -5.77 2.08
C SER A 21 36.56 -5.61 3.54
N ASN A 22 36.70 -4.41 4.10
CA ASN A 22 36.23 -4.12 5.46
C ASN A 22 34.71 -4.27 5.63
N LYS A 23 33.93 -3.82 4.66
CA LYS A 23 32.47 -3.98 4.69
C LYS A 23 32.06 -5.45 4.53
N PHE A 24 32.62 -6.12 3.54
CA PHE A 24 32.29 -7.50 3.19
C PHE A 24 32.64 -8.47 4.32
N ASN A 25 33.80 -8.31 4.97
CA ASN A 25 34.26 -9.16 6.07
C ASN A 25 33.89 -8.61 7.47
N SER A 26 33.00 -7.64 7.56
CA SER A 26 32.56 -7.12 8.85
C SER A 26 31.71 -8.15 9.61
N GLU A 27 31.84 -8.20 10.94
CA GLU A 27 30.96 -9.02 11.80
C GLU A 27 29.47 -8.63 11.67
N SER A 28 29.17 -7.42 11.20
CA SER A 28 27.80 -6.98 10.92
C SER A 28 27.33 -7.29 9.49
N SER A 29 28.16 -7.97 8.68
CA SER A 29 27.82 -8.38 7.32
C SER A 29 27.06 -9.69 7.33
N GLU A 30 25.94 -9.71 6.63
CA GLU A 30 25.14 -10.90 6.36
C GLU A 30 25.27 -11.25 4.89
N HIS A 31 25.64 -12.51 4.61
CA HIS A 31 25.90 -13.03 3.27
C HIS A 31 24.73 -13.83 2.76
N LEU A 32 24.36 -13.66 1.51
CA LEU A 32 23.19 -14.26 0.91
C LEU A 32 23.57 -15.24 -0.20
N LYS A 33 22.96 -16.40 -0.20
CA LYS A 33 23.07 -17.36 -1.31
C LYS A 33 22.18 -16.93 -2.46
N PHE A 34 22.80 -16.35 -3.48
CA PHE A 34 22.13 -15.96 -4.71
C PHE A 34 23.10 -16.12 -5.88
N SER A 35 22.91 -17.16 -6.69
CA SER A 35 23.91 -17.62 -7.67
C SER A 35 23.93 -16.79 -8.96
N ASN A 36 22.82 -16.11 -9.27
CA ASN A 36 22.64 -15.40 -10.53
C ASN A 36 22.98 -13.90 -10.43
N PHE A 37 24.03 -13.55 -9.68
CA PHE A 37 24.59 -12.20 -9.57
C PHE A 37 26.11 -12.24 -9.81
N ASP A 38 26.70 -11.17 -10.36
CA ASP A 38 28.13 -11.12 -10.71
C ASP A 38 29.06 -11.15 -9.48
N SER A 39 28.53 -10.86 -8.30
CA SER A 39 29.25 -10.84 -7.02
C SER A 39 28.40 -11.51 -5.95
N GLU A 40 29.01 -12.02 -4.90
CA GLU A 40 28.26 -12.49 -3.74
C GLU A 40 27.44 -11.34 -3.13
N LEU A 41 26.17 -11.60 -2.89
CA LEU A 41 25.27 -10.61 -2.27
C LEU A 41 25.48 -10.56 -0.75
N PHE A 42 25.50 -9.37 -0.21
CA PHE A 42 25.58 -9.14 1.23
C PHE A 42 24.89 -7.84 1.63
N PHE A 43 24.62 -7.70 2.92
CA PHE A 43 24.23 -6.42 3.50
C PHE A 43 24.83 -6.27 4.90
N LEU A 44 24.88 -5.04 5.38
CA LEU A 44 25.37 -4.72 6.73
C LEU A 44 24.18 -4.38 7.65
N TYR A 45 24.17 -4.95 8.84
CA TYR A 45 23.33 -4.48 9.94
C TYR A 45 23.84 -3.13 10.46
N THR A 46 23.48 -2.04 9.76
CA THR A 46 23.86 -0.69 10.15
C THR A 46 23.06 -0.19 11.35
N LYS A 47 23.59 0.80 12.07
CA LYS A 47 22.82 1.52 13.10
C LYS A 47 21.52 2.11 12.53
N ASN A 48 21.53 2.57 11.27
CA ASN A 48 20.34 3.12 10.63
C ASN A 48 19.27 2.06 10.37
N ILE A 49 19.66 0.86 9.90
CA ILE A 49 18.73 -0.28 9.77
C ILE A 49 18.13 -0.63 11.13
N ALA A 50 18.95 -0.72 12.19
CA ALA A 50 18.45 -1.01 13.53
C ALA A 50 17.45 0.04 14.02
N HIS A 51 17.71 1.33 13.81
CA HIS A 51 16.79 2.42 14.14
C HIS A 51 15.49 2.33 13.32
N LEU A 52 15.58 2.09 12.01
CA LEU A 52 14.41 1.95 11.16
C LEU A 52 13.51 0.78 11.59
N LEU A 53 14.10 -0.39 11.91
CA LEU A 53 13.34 -1.54 12.40
C LEU A 53 12.65 -1.24 13.74
N TYR A 54 13.35 -0.58 14.66
CA TYR A 54 12.76 -0.14 15.94
C TYR A 54 11.60 0.83 15.74
N ASP A 55 11.80 1.87 14.92
CA ASP A 55 10.78 2.88 14.64
C ASP A 55 9.54 2.27 13.96
N ILE A 56 9.74 1.36 13.01
CA ILE A 56 8.67 0.63 12.33
C ILE A 56 7.82 -0.15 13.34
N GLN A 57 8.44 -0.90 14.25
CA GLN A 57 7.72 -1.67 15.25
C GLN A 57 6.97 -0.76 16.23
N LYS A 58 7.58 0.33 16.67
CA LYS A 58 6.93 1.35 17.51
C LYS A 58 5.72 1.96 16.81
N HIS A 59 5.88 2.39 15.55
CA HIS A 59 4.80 2.97 14.75
C HIS A 59 3.68 1.96 14.49
N ASN A 60 4.01 0.67 14.31
CA ASN A 60 2.99 -0.38 14.21
C ASN A 60 2.11 -0.46 15.46
N GLY A 61 2.71 -0.40 16.64
CA GLY A 61 1.97 -0.32 17.91
C GLY A 61 1.07 0.92 17.99
N ASP A 62 1.54 2.07 17.49
CA ASP A 62 0.74 3.30 17.46
C ASP A 62 -0.43 3.21 16.47
N VAL A 63 -0.23 2.61 15.29
CA VAL A 63 -1.31 2.34 14.31
C VAL A 63 -2.37 1.43 14.94
N ILE A 64 -1.99 0.33 15.59
CA ILE A 64 -2.92 -0.59 16.26
C ILE A 64 -3.77 0.16 17.29
N LYS A 65 -3.15 0.92 18.18
CA LYS A 65 -3.85 1.72 19.20
C LYS A 65 -4.81 2.74 18.63
N LEU A 66 -4.49 3.35 17.49
CA LEU A 66 -5.38 4.29 16.78
C LEU A 66 -6.56 3.56 16.14
N CYS A 67 -6.32 2.40 15.53
CA CYS A 67 -7.38 1.57 14.95
C CYS A 67 -8.39 1.10 16.01
N GLU A 68 -7.93 0.70 17.21
CA GLU A 68 -8.80 0.29 18.32
C GLU A 68 -9.73 1.41 18.81
N LYS A 69 -9.33 2.67 18.65
CA LYS A 69 -10.14 3.84 19.04
C LYS A 69 -11.16 4.26 17.99
N LEU A 70 -11.08 3.74 16.76
CA LEU A 70 -11.94 4.11 15.66
C LEU A 70 -13.10 3.11 15.51
N PRO A 71 -14.32 3.58 15.17
CA PRO A 71 -15.43 2.69 14.84
C PRO A 71 -15.12 1.82 13.62
N ALA A 72 -15.64 0.59 13.59
CA ALA A 72 -15.41 -0.35 12.50
C ALA A 72 -15.80 0.21 11.11
N VAL A 73 -16.88 1.01 11.06
CA VAL A 73 -17.32 1.68 9.82
C VAL A 73 -16.28 2.68 9.31
N ALA A 74 -15.70 3.47 10.22
CA ALA A 74 -14.64 4.42 9.88
C ALA A 74 -13.39 3.71 9.35
N LEU A 75 -12.95 2.63 10.03
CA LEU A 75 -11.81 1.83 9.60
C LEU A 75 -12.04 1.16 8.24
N THR A 76 -13.20 0.55 8.03
CA THR A 76 -13.55 -0.07 6.74
C THR A 76 -13.57 0.95 5.60
N SER A 77 -14.15 2.13 5.83
CA SER A 77 -14.18 3.21 4.84
C SER A 77 -12.78 3.75 4.54
N PHE A 78 -11.96 3.93 5.58
CA PHE A 78 -10.58 4.38 5.43
C PHE A 78 -9.71 3.34 4.71
N GLY A 79 -9.83 2.06 5.06
CA GLY A 79 -9.12 0.97 4.38
C GLY A 79 -9.45 0.90 2.89
N ARG A 80 -10.74 1.07 2.52
CA ARG A 80 -11.17 1.14 1.11
C ARG A 80 -10.56 2.33 0.37
N LYS A 81 -10.53 3.50 1.01
CA LYS A 81 -9.87 4.67 0.44
C LYS A 81 -8.39 4.41 0.20
N CYS A 82 -7.67 3.88 1.19
CA CYS A 82 -6.25 3.53 1.07
C CYS A 82 -6.00 2.50 -0.04
N LEU A 83 -6.84 1.47 -0.16
CA LEU A 83 -6.78 0.46 -1.21
C LEU A 83 -6.93 1.09 -2.61
N ILE A 84 -7.90 1.98 -2.80
CA ILE A 84 -8.10 2.67 -4.07
C ILE A 84 -6.89 3.52 -4.41
N ASP A 85 -6.37 4.30 -3.44
CA ASP A 85 -5.17 5.12 -3.61
C ASP A 85 -3.96 4.26 -3.97
N GLU A 86 -3.75 3.13 -3.31
CA GLU A 86 -2.66 2.17 -3.58
C GLU A 86 -2.69 1.65 -5.02
N ILE A 87 -3.88 1.23 -5.50
CA ILE A 87 -4.03 0.72 -6.87
C ILE A 87 -3.80 1.82 -7.90
N LEU A 88 -4.30 3.03 -7.67
CA LEU A 88 -4.04 4.16 -8.55
C LEU A 88 -2.55 4.46 -8.65
N GLN A 89 -1.86 4.50 -7.51
CA GLN A 89 -0.44 4.83 -7.49
C GLN A 89 0.43 3.71 -8.08
N THR A 90 0.12 2.44 -7.83
CA THR A 90 0.88 1.33 -8.44
C THR A 90 0.72 1.31 -9.96
N ASN A 91 -0.46 1.64 -10.49
CA ASN A 91 -0.68 1.79 -11.92
C ASN A 91 0.08 2.99 -12.49
N GLU A 92 0.00 4.14 -11.82
CA GLU A 92 0.66 5.38 -12.26
C GLU A 92 2.19 5.24 -12.30
N ILE A 93 2.80 4.51 -11.36
CA ILE A 93 4.25 4.22 -11.36
C ILE A 93 4.65 3.50 -12.65
N GLU A 94 3.82 2.60 -13.16
CA GLU A 94 4.06 1.84 -14.40
C GLU A 94 3.53 2.54 -15.66
N GLY A 95 3.04 3.78 -15.54
CA GLY A 95 2.46 4.51 -16.67
C GLY A 95 1.09 3.99 -17.13
N VAL A 96 0.44 3.13 -16.36
CA VAL A 96 -0.88 2.60 -16.65
C VAL A 96 -1.94 3.58 -16.17
N HIS A 97 -2.70 4.16 -17.11
CA HIS A 97 -3.76 5.10 -16.75
C HIS A 97 -4.97 4.37 -16.14
N SER A 98 -5.36 4.81 -14.96
CA SER A 98 -6.57 4.36 -14.26
C SER A 98 -7.21 5.51 -13.49
N THR A 99 -8.52 5.47 -13.31
CA THR A 99 -9.27 6.51 -12.59
C THR A 99 -9.84 5.99 -11.29
N ARG A 100 -9.95 6.85 -10.27
CA ARG A 100 -10.60 6.53 -9.00
C ARG A 100 -11.99 5.91 -9.20
N LYS A 101 -12.76 6.45 -10.15
CA LYS A 101 -14.12 5.97 -10.47
C LYS A 101 -14.12 4.52 -11.00
N GLU A 102 -13.18 4.16 -11.87
CA GLU A 102 -13.07 2.80 -12.38
C GLU A 102 -12.76 1.82 -11.26
N ILE A 103 -11.77 2.15 -10.42
CA ILE A 103 -11.38 1.30 -9.29
C ILE A 103 -12.52 1.19 -8.27
N SER A 104 -13.15 2.31 -7.86
CA SER A 104 -14.26 2.31 -6.90
C SER A 104 -15.44 1.43 -7.34
N ILE A 105 -15.79 1.44 -8.64
CA ILE A 105 -16.88 0.60 -9.17
C ILE A 105 -16.58 -0.90 -8.95
N ILE A 106 -15.32 -1.31 -9.11
CA ILE A 106 -14.92 -2.71 -8.93
C ILE A 106 -14.87 -3.06 -7.43
N VAL A 107 -14.35 -2.15 -6.60
CA VAL A 107 -14.34 -2.32 -5.13
C VAL A 107 -15.76 -2.51 -4.58
N GLU A 108 -16.76 -1.79 -5.14
CA GLU A 108 -18.17 -1.96 -4.78
C GLU A 108 -18.82 -3.22 -5.35
N ASN A 109 -18.34 -3.71 -6.48
CA ASN A 109 -18.84 -4.91 -7.16
C ASN A 109 -17.67 -5.80 -7.63
N PRO A 110 -17.08 -6.59 -6.72
CA PRO A 110 -15.92 -7.43 -7.01
C PRO A 110 -16.15 -8.51 -8.09
N SER A 111 -17.39 -8.85 -8.41
CA SER A 111 -17.73 -9.78 -9.50
C SER A 111 -17.67 -9.16 -10.90
N SER A 112 -17.43 -7.85 -10.99
CA SER A 112 -17.35 -7.12 -12.25
C SER A 112 -16.10 -7.50 -13.04
N GLN A 113 -16.26 -8.03 -14.27
CA GLN A 113 -15.16 -8.40 -15.18
C GLN A 113 -14.61 -7.18 -15.95
N LYS A 114 -14.26 -6.10 -15.24
CA LYS A 114 -13.67 -4.89 -15.83
C LYS A 114 -12.15 -4.95 -15.86
N ARG A 115 -11.52 -4.04 -16.61
CA ARG A 115 -10.08 -3.98 -16.88
C ARG A 115 -9.21 -4.22 -15.64
N PHE A 116 -9.47 -3.59 -14.52
CA PHE A 116 -8.66 -3.70 -13.29
C PHE A 116 -9.22 -4.70 -12.27
N HIS A 117 -10.07 -5.62 -12.68
CA HIS A 117 -10.70 -6.60 -11.80
C HIS A 117 -9.68 -7.44 -11.01
N GLY A 118 -8.64 -7.94 -11.69
CA GLY A 118 -7.62 -8.78 -11.07
C GLY A 118 -6.93 -8.09 -9.90
N ILE A 119 -6.33 -6.91 -10.17
CA ILE A 119 -5.59 -6.17 -9.16
C ILE A 119 -6.49 -5.73 -7.99
N VAL A 120 -7.71 -5.27 -8.26
CA VAL A 120 -8.65 -4.88 -7.20
C VAL A 120 -9.00 -6.07 -6.31
N ASN A 121 -9.32 -7.24 -6.89
CA ASN A 121 -9.67 -8.42 -6.12
C ASN A 121 -8.51 -8.97 -5.30
N LYS A 122 -7.29 -8.92 -5.85
CA LYS A 122 -6.10 -9.31 -5.08
C LYS A 122 -5.88 -8.42 -3.87
N TYR A 123 -5.98 -7.10 -4.03
CA TYR A 123 -5.86 -6.18 -2.90
C TYR A 123 -7.02 -6.26 -1.91
N LEU A 124 -8.25 -6.55 -2.34
CA LEU A 124 -9.38 -6.81 -1.42
C LEU A 124 -9.15 -8.03 -0.55
N LYS A 125 -8.39 -9.00 -1.05
CA LYS A 125 -8.05 -10.27 -0.39
C LYS A 125 -6.63 -10.27 0.18
N LEU A 126 -6.04 -9.09 0.42
CA LEU A 126 -4.66 -8.95 0.87
C LEU A 126 -4.38 -9.68 2.20
N SER A 127 -5.39 -9.86 3.04
CA SER A 127 -5.29 -10.60 4.31
C SER A 127 -5.56 -12.11 4.19
N GLU A 128 -6.01 -12.60 3.02
CA GLU A 128 -6.17 -14.04 2.78
C GLU A 128 -4.80 -14.68 2.52
N ASP A 129 -4.65 -15.95 2.87
CA ASP A 129 -3.39 -16.67 2.67
C ASP A 129 -3.03 -16.79 1.19
N THR A 130 -1.90 -16.20 0.85
CA THR A 130 -1.27 -16.26 -0.47
C THR A 130 0.21 -16.58 -0.26
N GLU A 131 0.49 -17.77 0.35
CA GLU A 131 1.89 -18.17 0.55
C GLU A 131 2.57 -18.40 -0.80
N ILE A 132 3.81 -17.90 -0.89
CA ILE A 132 4.69 -18.05 -2.04
C ILE A 132 5.79 -19.02 -1.61
N GLU A 133 5.66 -20.28 -1.97
CA GLU A 133 6.67 -21.32 -1.66
C GLU A 133 7.59 -21.59 -2.84
N LYS A 134 7.13 -21.33 -4.06
CA LYS A 134 7.83 -21.66 -5.30
C LYS A 134 7.53 -20.67 -6.42
N ALA A 135 8.32 -20.75 -7.49
CA ALA A 135 8.23 -19.85 -8.64
C ALA A 135 6.83 -19.82 -9.30
N GLU A 136 6.14 -20.97 -9.33
CA GLU A 136 4.78 -21.08 -9.88
C GLU A 136 3.75 -20.26 -9.09
N ASP A 137 3.96 -20.06 -7.80
CA ASP A 137 3.06 -19.23 -6.98
C ASP A 137 3.20 -17.76 -7.35
N VAL A 138 4.41 -17.30 -7.65
CA VAL A 138 4.65 -15.95 -8.20
C VAL A 138 3.94 -15.79 -9.54
N ARG A 139 4.02 -16.80 -10.42
CA ARG A 139 3.30 -16.81 -11.69
C ARG A 139 1.77 -16.74 -11.48
N LYS A 140 1.24 -17.52 -10.57
CA LYS A 140 -0.19 -17.51 -10.24
C LYS A 140 -0.65 -16.13 -9.76
N ILE A 141 0.13 -15.50 -8.89
CA ILE A 141 -0.17 -14.14 -8.43
C ILE A 141 -0.20 -13.17 -9.62
N TYR A 142 0.79 -13.21 -10.50
CA TYR A 142 0.85 -12.38 -11.70
C TYR A 142 -0.36 -12.59 -12.60
N ASP A 143 -0.74 -13.85 -12.87
CA ASP A 143 -1.87 -14.19 -13.72
C ASP A 143 -3.19 -13.63 -13.15
N GLU A 144 -3.40 -13.73 -11.85
CA GLU A 144 -4.59 -13.22 -11.18
C GLU A 144 -4.58 -11.69 -11.04
N LEU A 145 -3.40 -11.08 -10.92
CA LEU A 145 -3.25 -9.65 -10.66
C LEU A 145 -3.38 -8.79 -11.91
N VAL A 146 -2.59 -9.09 -12.94
CA VAL A 146 -2.39 -8.18 -14.08
C VAL A 146 -2.44 -8.82 -15.46
N TYR A 147 -2.28 -10.14 -15.58
CA TYR A 147 -2.16 -10.79 -16.89
C TYR A 147 -3.37 -10.58 -17.80
N GLY A 148 -4.60 -10.61 -17.24
CA GLY A 148 -5.82 -10.38 -18.02
C GLY A 148 -5.86 -8.98 -18.65
N GLU A 149 -5.37 -7.97 -17.94
CA GLU A 149 -5.25 -6.59 -18.45
C GLU A 149 -4.16 -6.51 -19.51
N ILE A 150 -2.95 -6.98 -19.22
CA ILE A 150 -1.80 -6.92 -20.12
C ILE A 150 -2.13 -7.63 -21.43
N LYS A 151 -2.73 -8.82 -21.39
CA LYS A 151 -3.14 -9.57 -22.58
C LYS A 151 -4.11 -8.82 -23.46
N SER A 152 -4.97 -7.98 -22.88
CA SER A 152 -5.92 -7.16 -23.64
C SER A 152 -5.27 -5.93 -24.25
N ASP A 153 -4.28 -5.34 -23.58
CA ASP A 153 -3.67 -4.06 -23.94
C ASP A 153 -2.46 -4.24 -24.87
N ASP A 154 -1.62 -5.26 -24.64
CA ASP A 154 -0.45 -5.55 -25.47
C ASP A 154 -0.20 -7.05 -25.69
N LYS A 155 -0.42 -7.52 -26.90
CA LYS A 155 -0.19 -8.92 -27.29
C LYS A 155 1.29 -9.32 -27.27
N ASN A 156 2.23 -8.39 -27.37
CA ASN A 156 3.67 -8.68 -27.35
C ASN A 156 4.19 -8.98 -25.94
N SER A 157 3.43 -8.60 -24.93
CA SER A 157 3.74 -8.87 -23.51
C SER A 157 3.17 -10.20 -22.99
N ILE A 158 2.61 -11.03 -23.89
CA ILE A 158 2.13 -12.37 -23.56
C ILE A 158 3.32 -13.27 -23.23
N LEU A 159 3.24 -13.97 -22.10
CA LEU A 159 4.27 -14.91 -21.69
C LEU A 159 4.33 -16.14 -22.63
N ASP A 160 5.54 -16.52 -22.96
CA ASP A 160 5.87 -17.58 -23.91
C ASP A 160 6.66 -18.73 -23.27
N GLY A 161 7.04 -18.61 -22.00
CA GLY A 161 7.70 -19.62 -21.21
C GLY A 161 6.73 -20.55 -20.46
N VAL A 162 7.28 -21.52 -19.75
CA VAL A 162 6.52 -22.48 -18.91
C VAL A 162 5.95 -21.75 -17.67
N ILE A 163 6.79 -20.97 -16.99
CA ILE A 163 6.44 -20.20 -15.80
C ILE A 163 6.59 -18.70 -16.07
N PHE A 164 7.72 -18.30 -16.65
CA PHE A 164 8.11 -16.92 -16.90
C PHE A 164 8.28 -16.62 -18.40
N ARG A 165 8.94 -15.54 -18.74
CA ARG A 165 9.32 -15.22 -20.13
C ARG A 165 10.52 -16.03 -20.58
N LYS A 166 10.61 -16.30 -21.88
CA LYS A 166 11.77 -16.97 -22.50
C LYS A 166 12.84 -15.99 -22.95
N ASP A 167 12.44 -14.82 -23.41
CA ASP A 167 13.34 -13.88 -24.06
C ASP A 167 13.85 -12.76 -23.13
N THR A 168 14.81 -11.98 -23.60
CA THR A 168 15.40 -10.88 -22.84
C THR A 168 14.42 -9.72 -22.68
N VAL A 169 14.50 -8.99 -21.58
CA VAL A 169 13.79 -7.74 -21.38
C VAL A 169 14.72 -6.67 -20.83
N GLY A 170 14.67 -5.47 -21.44
CA GLY A 170 15.43 -4.31 -20.98
C GLY A 170 14.59 -3.43 -20.06
N ILE A 171 15.20 -2.92 -19.01
CA ILE A 171 14.59 -1.93 -18.11
C ILE A 171 15.20 -0.57 -18.44
N TYR A 172 14.34 0.41 -18.71
CA TYR A 172 14.76 1.72 -19.20
C TYR A 172 14.29 2.84 -18.26
N THR A 173 15.04 3.95 -18.22
CA THR A 173 14.56 5.20 -17.62
C THR A 173 13.45 5.81 -18.48
N SER A 174 12.71 6.77 -17.92
CA SER A 174 11.75 7.59 -18.67
C SER A 174 12.39 8.35 -19.85
N THR A 175 13.71 8.53 -19.83
CA THR A 175 14.49 9.16 -20.92
C THR A 175 15.05 8.16 -21.94
N GLY A 176 14.69 6.87 -21.84
CA GLY A 176 15.12 5.82 -22.77
C GLY A 176 16.52 5.24 -22.51
N LYS A 177 17.21 5.63 -21.42
CA LYS A 177 18.49 5.01 -21.04
C LYS A 177 18.24 3.65 -20.43
N LYS A 178 18.89 2.59 -20.95
CA LYS A 178 18.85 1.25 -20.36
C LYS A 178 19.55 1.23 -19.03
N ILE A 179 18.83 0.82 -17.98
CA ILE A 179 19.33 0.73 -16.60
C ILE A 179 19.81 -0.69 -16.31
N HIS A 180 19.04 -1.70 -16.73
CA HIS A 180 19.28 -3.09 -16.41
C HIS A 180 18.71 -4.00 -17.50
N THR A 181 19.19 -5.26 -17.54
CA THR A 181 18.60 -6.33 -18.34
C THR A 181 18.19 -7.43 -17.39
N GLY A 182 16.90 -7.79 -17.38
CA GLY A 182 16.41 -8.90 -16.60
C GLY A 182 17.14 -10.21 -16.90
N LEU A 183 17.14 -11.13 -15.98
CA LEU A 183 17.80 -12.43 -16.14
C LEU A 183 17.26 -13.18 -17.36
N TYR A 184 18.10 -14.01 -17.96
CA TYR A 184 17.82 -14.82 -19.15
C TYR A 184 18.80 -16.00 -19.21
N PRO A 185 18.43 -17.16 -19.67
CA PRO A 185 17.10 -17.62 -20.13
C PRO A 185 16.16 -18.01 -18.97
N GLU A 186 14.96 -18.54 -19.27
CA GLU A 186 13.89 -18.84 -18.31
C GLU A 186 14.36 -19.73 -17.13
N ASN A 187 15.20 -20.73 -17.37
CA ASN A 187 15.72 -21.58 -16.29
C ASN A 187 16.49 -20.78 -15.23
N LYS A 188 17.28 -19.77 -15.64
CA LYS A 188 17.96 -18.87 -14.70
C LYS A 188 16.97 -18.00 -13.93
N ILE A 189 15.87 -17.58 -14.57
CA ILE A 189 14.79 -16.84 -13.90
C ILE A 189 14.16 -17.71 -12.81
N ILE A 190 13.88 -18.97 -13.12
CA ILE A 190 13.28 -19.94 -12.17
C ILE A 190 14.22 -20.19 -10.99
N GLU A 191 15.51 -20.46 -11.26
CA GLU A 191 16.53 -20.67 -10.23
C GLU A 191 16.66 -19.46 -9.32
N ALA A 192 16.84 -18.27 -9.88
CA ALA A 192 16.96 -17.02 -9.13
C ALA A 192 15.70 -16.68 -8.33
N MET A 193 14.52 -16.93 -8.87
CA MET A 193 13.27 -16.72 -8.15
C MET A 193 13.14 -17.70 -6.96
N THR A 194 13.56 -18.94 -7.13
CA THR A 194 13.57 -19.93 -6.04
C THR A 194 14.52 -19.52 -4.91
N GLU A 195 15.72 -19.02 -5.25
CA GLU A 195 16.66 -18.49 -4.27
C GLU A 195 16.10 -17.23 -3.58
N ALA A 196 15.47 -16.32 -4.32
CA ALA A 196 14.83 -15.13 -3.76
C ALA A 196 13.67 -15.48 -2.80
N ILE A 197 12.87 -16.49 -3.10
CA ILE A 197 11.81 -17.03 -2.22
C ILE A 197 12.44 -17.64 -0.96
N THR A 198 13.54 -18.35 -1.09
CA THR A 198 14.27 -18.92 0.08
C THR A 198 14.75 -17.80 1.02
N ILE A 199 15.26 -16.70 0.48
CA ILE A 199 15.66 -15.52 1.27
C ILE A 199 14.45 -14.88 1.93
N LEU A 200 13.32 -14.75 1.22
CA LEU A 200 12.06 -14.18 1.74
C LEU A 200 11.57 -14.92 3.00
N HIS A 201 11.77 -16.24 3.05
CA HIS A 201 11.34 -17.10 4.17
C HIS A 201 12.47 -17.44 5.15
N SER A 202 13.63 -16.80 5.03
CA SER A 202 14.73 -17.00 5.95
C SER A 202 14.34 -16.63 7.38
N LYS A 203 14.62 -17.53 8.32
CA LYS A 203 14.44 -17.28 9.76
C LYS A 203 15.68 -16.61 10.40
N GLU A 204 16.77 -16.55 9.69
CA GLU A 204 18.03 -15.95 10.14
C GLU A 204 18.05 -14.43 9.91
N ILE A 205 17.23 -13.95 8.97
CA ILE A 205 17.13 -12.54 8.60
C ILE A 205 15.81 -11.97 9.13
N ASN A 206 15.85 -10.72 9.62
CA ASN A 206 14.63 -10.02 10.01
C ASN A 206 13.64 -9.96 8.83
N SER A 207 12.36 -10.31 9.04
CA SER A 207 11.34 -10.43 7.99
C SER A 207 11.19 -9.15 7.15
N LEU A 208 11.26 -7.96 7.74
CA LEU A 208 11.17 -6.70 6.98
C LEU A 208 12.39 -6.47 6.07
N ILE A 209 13.57 -6.94 6.49
CA ILE A 209 14.77 -6.94 5.66
C ILE A 209 14.62 -7.97 4.54
N ALA A 210 14.18 -9.19 4.83
CA ALA A 210 13.98 -10.24 3.85
C ALA A 210 12.97 -9.81 2.76
N ILE A 211 11.86 -9.16 3.13
CA ILE A 211 10.90 -8.59 2.18
C ILE A 211 11.56 -7.50 1.31
N SER A 212 12.41 -6.65 1.90
CA SER A 212 13.13 -5.60 1.16
C SER A 212 14.11 -6.19 0.14
N ILE A 213 14.82 -7.24 0.52
CA ILE A 213 15.74 -7.98 -0.37
C ILE A 213 14.96 -8.66 -1.49
N PHE A 214 13.87 -9.36 -1.17
CA PHE A 214 13.01 -9.99 -2.17
C PHE A 214 12.48 -8.97 -3.19
N HIS A 215 12.05 -7.80 -2.73
CA HIS A 215 11.58 -6.73 -3.61
C HIS A 215 12.68 -6.28 -4.59
N TYR A 216 13.91 -6.10 -4.11
CA TYR A 216 15.06 -5.80 -4.97
C TYR A 216 15.34 -6.93 -5.96
N LEU A 217 15.43 -8.16 -5.48
CA LEU A 217 15.72 -9.33 -6.31
C LEU A 217 14.66 -9.56 -7.38
N PHE A 218 13.38 -9.35 -7.05
CA PHE A 218 12.31 -9.42 -8.04
C PHE A 218 12.50 -8.40 -9.18
N GLY A 219 12.87 -7.17 -8.84
CA GLY A 219 13.20 -6.12 -9.83
C GLY A 219 14.44 -6.47 -10.66
N TYR A 220 15.45 -7.09 -10.05
CA TYR A 220 16.67 -7.57 -10.72
C TYR A 220 16.40 -8.73 -11.66
N ILE A 221 15.67 -9.75 -11.20
CA ILE A 221 15.28 -10.94 -11.99
C ILE A 221 14.39 -10.53 -13.15
N HIS A 222 13.41 -9.69 -12.90
CA HIS A 222 12.45 -9.16 -13.87
C HIS A 222 11.73 -10.26 -14.67
N PRO A 223 10.96 -11.14 -14.01
CA PRO A 223 10.52 -12.43 -14.57
C PRO A 223 9.48 -12.33 -15.69
N PHE A 224 8.82 -11.20 -15.89
CA PHE A 224 7.76 -10.99 -16.88
C PHE A 224 8.17 -9.95 -17.93
N TYR A 225 7.46 -9.90 -19.07
CA TYR A 225 7.67 -8.85 -20.06
C TYR A 225 7.11 -7.51 -19.60
N ASP A 226 5.95 -7.51 -18.95
CA ASP A 226 5.31 -6.35 -18.30
C ASP A 226 4.68 -6.77 -16.97
N GLY A 227 4.28 -5.80 -16.14
CA GLY A 227 3.61 -6.03 -14.85
C GLY A 227 4.54 -6.40 -13.68
N ASN A 228 5.87 -6.40 -13.88
CA ASN A 228 6.84 -6.74 -12.84
C ASN A 228 6.72 -5.84 -11.61
N GLY A 229 6.67 -4.53 -11.80
CA GLY A 229 6.58 -3.57 -10.71
C GLY A 229 5.28 -3.73 -9.93
N ARG A 230 4.12 -3.88 -10.58
CA ARG A 230 2.83 -4.08 -9.92
C ARG A 230 2.82 -5.37 -9.11
N THR A 231 3.36 -6.45 -9.66
CA THR A 231 3.46 -7.75 -8.99
C THR A 231 4.38 -7.70 -7.78
N SER A 232 5.59 -7.13 -7.90
CA SER A 232 6.55 -7.04 -6.80
C SER A 232 6.03 -6.17 -5.65
N ARG A 233 5.38 -5.03 -5.97
CA ARG A 233 4.77 -4.16 -4.95
C ARG A 233 3.58 -4.84 -4.27
N PHE A 234 2.74 -5.56 -5.00
CA PHE A 234 1.66 -6.36 -4.40
C PHE A 234 2.23 -7.41 -3.42
N ILE A 235 3.23 -8.19 -3.84
CA ILE A 235 3.85 -9.22 -2.98
C ILE A 235 4.44 -8.57 -1.72
N SER A 236 5.17 -7.46 -1.86
CA SER A 236 5.72 -6.74 -0.71
C SER A 236 4.63 -6.19 0.21
N SER A 237 3.54 -5.63 -0.34
CA SER A 237 2.36 -5.17 0.41
C SER A 237 1.72 -6.30 1.20
N TYR A 238 1.59 -7.47 0.59
CA TYR A 238 1.06 -8.68 1.22
C TYR A 238 1.90 -9.11 2.42
N TYR A 239 3.22 -9.26 2.25
CA TYR A 239 4.09 -9.68 3.36
C TYR A 239 4.20 -8.61 4.45
N PHE A 240 4.27 -7.32 4.11
CA PHE A 240 4.22 -6.26 5.12
C PHE A 240 2.88 -6.25 5.87
N SER A 241 1.77 -6.57 5.24
CA SER A 241 0.46 -6.65 5.91
C SER A 241 0.34 -7.83 6.86
N LYS A 242 1.11 -8.91 6.66
CA LYS A 242 1.21 -10.05 7.59
C LYS A 242 2.09 -9.73 8.81
N GLU A 243 3.20 -9.04 8.59
CA GLU A 243 4.15 -8.69 9.65
C GLU A 243 3.68 -7.50 10.51
N LEU A 244 2.85 -6.62 9.95
CA LEU A 244 2.43 -5.35 10.54
C LEU A 244 0.89 -5.20 10.45
N ASN A 245 0.38 -4.03 10.84
CA ASN A 245 -1.05 -3.76 10.66
C ASN A 245 -1.45 -3.82 9.18
N PRO A 246 -2.55 -4.51 8.81
CA PRO A 246 -2.95 -4.70 7.41
C PRO A 246 -3.13 -3.41 6.58
N LEU A 247 -3.45 -2.28 7.22
CA LEU A 247 -3.54 -0.99 6.52
C LEU A 247 -2.23 -0.55 5.86
N ILE A 248 -1.08 -1.06 6.33
CA ILE A 248 0.24 -0.76 5.77
C ILE A 248 0.35 -1.29 4.34
N GLY A 249 -0.20 -2.47 4.05
CA GLY A 249 -0.21 -3.04 2.71
C GLY A 249 -0.97 -2.21 1.67
N TYR A 250 -1.82 -1.26 2.10
CA TYR A 250 -2.52 -0.32 1.21
C TYR A 250 -1.83 1.05 1.10
N ARG A 251 -0.56 1.17 1.48
CA ARG A 251 0.16 2.44 1.50
C ARG A 251 1.54 2.41 0.87
N LEU A 252 2.00 1.24 0.44
CA LEU A 252 3.37 1.05 -0.07
C LEU A 252 3.59 1.82 -1.39
N SER A 253 2.77 1.57 -2.40
CA SER A 253 2.91 2.23 -3.72
C SER A 253 2.66 3.73 -3.63
N TYR A 254 1.72 4.16 -2.79
CA TYR A 254 1.50 5.56 -2.52
C TYR A 254 2.79 6.24 -2.02
N THR A 255 3.47 5.65 -1.03
CA THR A 255 4.69 6.23 -0.47
C THR A 255 5.89 6.07 -1.41
N ILE A 256 5.99 4.99 -2.18
CA ILE A 256 6.99 4.85 -3.25
C ILE A 256 6.84 5.98 -4.27
N LYS A 257 5.61 6.30 -4.72
CA LYS A 257 5.35 7.37 -5.67
C LYS A 257 5.81 8.74 -5.15
N GLU A 258 5.57 9.03 -3.87
CA GLU A 258 6.09 10.26 -3.24
C GLU A 258 7.62 10.31 -3.19
N ASN A 259 8.30 9.17 -3.26
CA ASN A 259 9.75 9.04 -3.18
C ASN A 259 10.33 8.37 -4.45
N ILE A 260 9.66 8.47 -5.58
CA ILE A 260 9.92 7.71 -6.80
C ILE A 260 11.36 7.84 -7.30
N LYS A 261 11.95 9.05 -7.19
CA LYS A 261 13.33 9.30 -7.60
C LYS A 261 14.33 8.48 -6.77
N ALA A 262 14.20 8.51 -5.44
CA ALA A 262 15.07 7.76 -4.54
C ALA A 262 14.88 6.24 -4.72
N TYR A 263 13.66 5.81 -5.00
CA TYR A 263 13.35 4.42 -5.28
C TYR A 263 14.09 3.91 -6.53
N TYR A 264 14.01 4.59 -7.67
CA TYR A 264 14.73 4.20 -8.89
C TYR A 264 16.25 4.37 -8.75
N GLU A 265 16.72 5.45 -8.11
CA GLU A 265 18.15 5.67 -7.83
C GLU A 265 18.72 4.52 -7.02
N SER A 266 17.97 3.96 -6.07
CA SER A 266 18.46 2.85 -5.25
C SER A 266 18.68 1.57 -6.07
N PHE A 267 17.83 1.26 -7.04
CA PHE A 267 18.07 0.17 -7.98
C PHE A 267 19.30 0.43 -8.85
N GLU A 268 19.44 1.65 -9.41
CA GLU A 268 20.56 2.01 -10.27
C GLU A 268 21.91 1.91 -9.51
N ILE A 269 21.95 2.38 -8.27
CA ILE A 269 23.15 2.29 -7.41
C ILE A 269 23.46 0.83 -7.08
N THR A 270 22.47 0.05 -6.70
CA THR A 270 22.64 -1.34 -6.24
C THR A 270 23.02 -2.26 -7.40
N ASN A 271 22.44 -2.06 -8.60
CA ASN A 271 22.79 -2.80 -9.81
C ASN A 271 24.15 -2.44 -10.41
N ASN A 272 24.79 -1.36 -9.95
CA ASN A 272 26.06 -0.93 -10.50
C ASN A 272 27.16 -1.93 -10.17
N LYS A 273 27.97 -2.34 -11.15
CA LYS A 273 29.08 -3.30 -10.96
C LYS A 273 30.06 -2.92 -9.85
N PHE A 274 30.26 -1.63 -9.61
CA PHE A 274 31.13 -1.14 -8.54
C PHE A 274 30.46 -1.19 -7.16
N ASN A 275 29.20 -1.54 -7.09
CA ASN A 275 28.51 -1.80 -5.82
C ASN A 275 28.77 -3.23 -5.29
N ARG A 276 29.23 -4.15 -6.14
CA ARG A 276 29.74 -5.49 -5.79
C ARG A 276 28.82 -6.28 -4.85
N GLY A 277 27.52 -6.25 -5.10
CA GLY A 277 26.54 -7.05 -4.35
C GLY A 277 26.09 -6.48 -3.00
N ASP A 278 26.49 -5.28 -2.63
CA ASP A 278 26.10 -4.61 -1.38
C ASP A 278 24.63 -4.11 -1.45
N LEU A 279 23.72 -4.78 -0.76
CA LEU A 279 22.28 -4.46 -0.71
C LEU A 279 21.92 -3.42 0.36
N THR A 280 22.86 -3.01 1.22
CA THR A 280 22.60 -2.17 2.40
C THR A 280 21.88 -0.88 2.04
N TYR A 281 22.30 -0.21 0.95
CA TYR A 281 21.69 1.05 0.52
C TYR A 281 20.23 0.88 0.10
N PHE A 282 19.92 -0.19 -0.63
CA PHE A 282 18.54 -0.49 -1.03
C PHE A 282 17.67 -0.80 0.18
N ILE A 283 18.15 -1.63 1.09
CA ILE A 283 17.43 -2.00 2.32
C ILE A 283 17.13 -0.76 3.16
N GLU A 284 18.10 0.13 3.39
CA GLU A 284 17.88 1.38 4.12
C GLU A 284 16.82 2.27 3.44
N MET A 285 16.88 2.39 2.12
CA MET A 285 15.90 3.16 1.36
C MET A 285 14.49 2.57 1.50
N PHE A 286 14.34 1.25 1.30
CA PHE A 286 13.03 0.60 1.29
C PHE A 286 12.39 0.55 2.68
N LEU A 287 13.16 0.26 3.73
CA LEU A 287 12.70 0.40 5.12
C LEU A 287 12.36 1.86 5.46
N GLY A 288 13.11 2.83 4.92
CA GLY A 288 12.79 4.26 5.04
C GLY A 288 11.45 4.63 4.42
N VAL A 289 11.13 4.07 3.24
CA VAL A 289 9.81 4.21 2.61
C VAL A 289 8.71 3.61 3.48
N LEU A 290 8.93 2.41 4.02
CA LEU A 290 7.97 1.76 4.92
C LEU A 290 7.73 2.60 6.18
N ASN A 291 8.79 3.07 6.83
CA ASN A 291 8.69 3.92 8.02
C ASN A 291 7.93 5.24 7.74
N LYS A 292 8.20 5.88 6.60
CA LYS A 292 7.46 7.06 6.14
C LYS A 292 5.98 6.75 5.87
N SER A 293 5.68 5.61 5.29
CA SER A 293 4.30 5.13 5.08
C SER A 293 3.54 5.06 6.40
N MET A 294 4.17 4.51 7.44
CA MET A 294 3.57 4.38 8.76
C MET A 294 3.37 5.73 9.46
N THR A 295 4.34 6.63 9.40
CA THR A 295 4.19 7.99 9.96
C THR A 295 3.07 8.78 9.29
N ASN A 296 2.93 8.65 7.96
CA ASN A 296 1.83 9.27 7.21
C ASN A 296 0.48 8.66 7.62
N LEU A 297 0.42 7.33 7.81
CA LEU A 297 -0.78 6.63 8.25
C LEU A 297 -1.20 7.07 9.67
N ILE A 298 -0.26 7.11 10.62
CA ILE A 298 -0.50 7.59 11.98
C ILE A 298 -1.07 9.01 11.98
N SER A 299 -0.43 9.92 11.24
CA SER A 299 -0.89 11.31 11.11
C SER A 299 -2.32 11.39 10.54
N ALA A 300 -2.60 10.60 9.50
CA ALA A 300 -3.91 10.54 8.88
C ALA A 300 -5.00 9.99 9.80
N LEU A 301 -4.72 8.92 10.55
CA LEU A 301 -5.66 8.33 11.51
C LEU A 301 -5.89 9.25 12.70
N LYS A 302 -4.81 9.82 13.27
CA LYS A 302 -4.88 10.73 14.41
C LYS A 302 -5.72 11.97 14.12
N GLY A 303 -5.44 12.66 13.00
CA GLY A 303 -6.20 13.85 12.63
C GLY A 303 -7.68 13.58 12.37
N ARG A 304 -8.00 12.37 11.82
CA ARG A 304 -9.41 11.96 11.63
C ARG A 304 -10.09 11.60 12.94
N LEU A 305 -9.40 10.94 13.86
CA LEU A 305 -9.92 10.62 15.19
C LEU A 305 -10.22 11.90 15.99
N GLU A 306 -9.32 12.89 15.95
CA GLU A 306 -9.51 14.19 16.59
C GLU A 306 -10.75 14.90 16.03
N LYS A 307 -10.89 14.95 14.70
CA LYS A 307 -12.08 15.52 14.04
C LYS A 307 -13.36 14.77 14.39
N LEU A 308 -13.31 13.42 14.41
CA LEU A 308 -14.49 12.62 14.74
C LEU A 308 -14.97 12.88 16.16
N ASN A 309 -14.06 12.99 17.13
CA ASN A 309 -14.41 13.35 18.52
C ASN A 309 -14.97 14.75 18.61
N PHE A 310 -14.36 15.72 17.93
CA PHE A 310 -14.85 17.10 17.87
C PHE A 310 -16.30 17.19 17.33
N TYR A 311 -16.58 16.56 16.20
CA TYR A 311 -17.93 16.57 15.65
C TYR A 311 -18.93 15.76 16.50
N LYS A 312 -18.48 14.72 17.20
CA LYS A 312 -19.34 14.00 18.13
C LYS A 312 -19.86 14.89 19.25
N GLU A 313 -19.02 15.74 19.82
CA GLU A 313 -19.41 16.70 20.87
C GLU A 313 -20.43 17.72 20.34
N ILE A 314 -20.19 18.29 19.14
CA ILE A 314 -21.12 19.20 18.49
C ILE A 314 -22.49 18.54 18.22
N LEU A 315 -22.48 17.32 17.69
CA LEU A 315 -23.71 16.58 17.39
C LEU A 315 -24.53 16.28 18.66
N VAL A 316 -23.89 15.89 19.75
CA VAL A 316 -24.59 15.68 21.04
C VAL A 316 -25.28 16.94 21.51
N SER A 317 -24.60 18.08 21.45
CA SER A 317 -25.16 19.39 21.82
C SER A 317 -26.32 19.79 20.90
N GLU A 318 -26.10 19.80 19.58
CA GLU A 318 -27.07 20.31 18.61
C GLU A 318 -28.32 19.45 18.47
N ILE A 319 -28.17 18.13 18.44
CA ILE A 319 -29.32 17.21 18.36
C ILE A 319 -30.11 17.28 19.67
N GLY A 320 -29.41 17.39 20.82
CA GLY A 320 -30.07 17.59 22.13
C GLY A 320 -30.98 18.81 22.15
N LYS A 321 -30.52 19.96 21.63
CA LYS A 321 -31.32 21.21 21.52
C LYS A 321 -32.51 21.05 20.57
N ARG A 322 -32.31 20.46 19.38
CA ARG A 322 -33.33 20.34 18.33
C ARG A 322 -34.51 19.41 18.71
N PHE A 323 -34.31 18.46 19.64
CA PHE A 323 -35.29 17.46 20.02
C PHE A 323 -35.85 17.62 21.44
N ASP A 324 -35.65 18.77 22.08
CA ASP A 324 -36.21 19.10 23.41
C ASP A 324 -36.02 18.02 24.48
N GLY A 325 -34.89 17.33 24.44
CA GLY A 325 -34.53 16.31 25.44
C GLY A 325 -35.25 14.97 25.33
N ASN A 326 -36.02 14.68 24.28
CA ASN A 326 -36.67 13.37 24.08
C ASN A 326 -35.64 12.28 23.77
N LYS A 327 -35.14 11.60 24.79
CA LYS A 327 -34.02 10.63 24.71
C LYS A 327 -34.21 9.53 23.68
N LYS A 328 -35.44 9.08 23.41
CA LYS A 328 -35.68 7.96 22.48
C LYS A 328 -35.55 8.38 21.01
N LEU A 329 -35.98 9.59 20.67
CA LEU A 329 -35.81 10.16 19.33
C LEU A 329 -34.36 10.58 19.11
N ILE A 330 -33.73 11.23 20.08
CA ILE A 330 -32.34 11.70 20.03
C ILE A 330 -31.35 10.59 19.66
N ASN A 331 -31.52 9.38 20.21
CA ASN A 331 -30.54 8.29 19.98
C ASN A 331 -30.50 7.81 18.52
N ASP A 332 -31.63 7.70 17.83
CA ASP A 332 -31.67 7.25 16.45
C ASP A 332 -31.05 8.29 15.51
N GLU A 333 -31.38 9.57 15.68
CA GLU A 333 -30.84 10.69 14.91
C GLU A 333 -29.35 10.91 15.18
N LEU A 334 -28.94 10.85 16.46
CA LEU A 334 -27.55 10.99 16.82
C LEU A 334 -26.69 9.87 16.22
N ASN A 335 -27.18 8.63 16.26
CA ASN A 335 -26.50 7.49 15.66
C ASN A 335 -26.37 7.65 14.15
N LEU A 336 -27.46 8.05 13.45
CA LEU A 336 -27.41 8.35 12.02
C LEU A 336 -26.36 9.41 11.71
N MET A 337 -26.44 10.58 12.39
CA MET A 337 -25.53 11.69 12.13
C MET A 337 -24.08 11.31 12.45
N TYR A 338 -23.82 10.51 13.48
CA TYR A 338 -22.51 10.04 13.82
C TYR A 338 -21.93 9.10 12.74
N VAL A 339 -22.74 8.20 12.18
CA VAL A 339 -22.34 7.34 11.05
C VAL A 339 -22.10 8.16 9.78
N LEU A 340 -22.93 9.16 9.50
CA LEU A 340 -22.73 10.06 8.36
C LEU A 340 -21.44 10.89 8.51
N THR A 341 -21.12 11.34 9.72
CA THR A 341 -19.86 12.06 10.00
C THR A 341 -18.65 11.15 9.79
N GLN A 342 -18.72 9.89 10.20
CA GLN A 342 -17.68 8.91 9.88
C GLN A 342 -17.52 8.76 8.36
N ALA A 343 -18.62 8.63 7.62
CA ALA A 343 -18.58 8.54 6.16
C ALA A 343 -17.91 9.79 5.53
N THR A 344 -18.20 10.98 6.03
CA THR A 344 -17.57 12.22 5.55
C THR A 344 -16.06 12.27 5.80
N LEU A 345 -15.61 11.84 7.00
CA LEU A 345 -14.20 11.92 7.40
C LEU A 345 -13.32 10.81 6.83
N PHE A 346 -13.89 9.64 6.55
CA PHE A 346 -13.14 8.42 6.22
C PHE A 346 -13.41 7.87 4.82
N SER A 347 -14.38 8.42 4.07
CA SER A 347 -14.70 8.04 2.69
C SER A 347 -14.66 9.27 1.78
N ASP A 348 -14.45 9.08 0.49
CA ASP A 348 -14.56 10.16 -0.50
C ASP A 348 -15.99 10.32 -1.04
N ASP A 349 -16.82 9.29 -0.98
CA ASP A 349 -18.12 9.21 -1.65
C ASP A 349 -19.33 9.24 -0.68
N GLY A 350 -19.08 9.24 0.63
CA GLY A 350 -20.14 9.06 1.64
C GLY A 350 -20.57 7.59 1.81
N ILE A 351 -21.79 7.36 2.29
CA ILE A 351 -22.33 6.01 2.58
C ILE A 351 -23.68 5.78 1.88
N THR A 352 -23.87 4.59 1.30
CA THR A 352 -25.13 4.24 0.61
C THR A 352 -26.22 3.88 1.61
N LEU A 353 -27.50 3.97 1.18
CA LEU A 353 -28.66 3.61 1.99
C LEU A 353 -28.60 2.17 2.51
N ASN A 354 -28.21 1.22 1.66
CA ASN A 354 -28.09 -0.19 2.06
C ASN A 354 -27.04 -0.38 3.16
N LYS A 355 -25.90 0.32 3.04
CA LYS A 355 -24.85 0.25 4.07
C LYS A 355 -25.28 0.94 5.37
N LEU A 356 -26.07 2.02 5.29
CA LEU A 356 -26.66 2.65 6.48
C LEU A 356 -27.62 1.68 7.21
N THR A 357 -28.47 0.95 6.47
CA THR A 357 -29.38 -0.04 7.09
C THR A 357 -28.64 -1.16 7.79
N GLU A 358 -27.54 -1.63 7.19
CA GLU A 358 -26.67 -2.65 7.77
C GLU A 358 -25.96 -2.16 9.03
N VAL A 359 -25.36 -0.95 8.99
CA VAL A 359 -24.56 -0.40 10.08
C VAL A 359 -25.41 0.06 11.27
N ILE A 360 -26.57 0.68 10.99
CA ILE A 360 -27.46 1.21 12.05
C ILE A 360 -28.45 0.14 12.54
N GLU A 361 -28.51 -1.01 11.84
CA GLU A 361 -29.40 -2.13 12.16
C GLU A 361 -30.88 -1.73 12.23
N LYS A 362 -31.31 -0.85 11.30
CA LYS A 362 -32.69 -0.38 11.16
C LYS A 362 -33.22 -0.66 9.75
N SER A 363 -34.55 -0.79 9.63
CA SER A 363 -35.19 -0.98 8.33
C SER A 363 -34.92 0.20 7.38
N THR A 364 -34.93 -0.08 6.08
CA THR A 364 -34.76 0.96 5.02
C THR A 364 -35.80 2.09 5.17
N GLY A 365 -37.03 1.75 5.54
CA GLY A 365 -38.10 2.72 5.80
C GLY A 365 -37.76 3.65 6.96
N LYS A 366 -37.24 3.10 8.07
CA LYS A 366 -36.83 3.89 9.24
C LYS A 366 -35.63 4.80 8.90
N ILE A 367 -34.63 4.30 8.19
CA ILE A 367 -33.48 5.13 7.78
C ILE A 367 -33.93 6.27 6.86
N ARG A 368 -34.80 6.03 5.89
CA ARG A 368 -35.37 7.11 5.05
C ARG A 368 -36.12 8.15 5.89
N GLN A 369 -36.92 7.71 6.86
CA GLN A 369 -37.62 8.63 7.76
C GLN A 369 -36.63 9.50 8.56
N LEU A 370 -35.54 8.93 9.04
CA LEU A 370 -34.50 9.68 9.76
C LEU A 370 -33.81 10.69 8.83
N ILE A 371 -33.38 10.29 7.62
CA ILE A 371 -32.72 11.18 6.64
C ILE A 371 -33.61 12.35 6.24
N THR A 372 -34.93 12.15 6.14
CA THR A 372 -35.89 13.19 5.75
C THR A 372 -36.46 13.98 6.94
N ASN A 373 -36.02 13.70 8.16
CA ASN A 373 -36.49 14.41 9.35
C ASN A 373 -36.12 15.91 9.25
N GLU A 374 -37.15 16.76 9.30
CA GLU A 374 -37.03 18.23 9.18
C GLU A 374 -36.00 18.84 10.14
N LYS A 375 -35.80 18.22 11.31
CA LYS A 375 -34.89 18.68 12.34
C LYS A 375 -33.41 18.44 12.07
N ILE A 376 -33.06 17.53 11.13
CA ILE A 376 -31.66 17.18 10.83
C ILE A 376 -31.32 17.13 9.34
N LYS A 377 -32.33 17.14 8.45
CA LYS A 377 -32.09 17.01 6.99
C LYS A 377 -31.16 18.09 6.43
N ASP A 378 -31.12 19.26 7.04
CA ASP A 378 -30.25 20.36 6.68
C ASP A 378 -28.75 20.07 6.94
N LEU A 379 -28.45 19.09 7.81
CA LEU A 379 -27.10 18.63 8.14
C LEU A 379 -26.64 17.46 7.27
N ILE A 380 -27.47 17.03 6.32
CA ILE A 380 -27.19 15.85 5.49
C ILE A 380 -26.99 16.26 4.04
N ILE A 381 -25.84 15.89 3.48
CA ILE A 381 -25.55 16.04 2.05
C ILE A 381 -25.95 14.74 1.34
N VAL A 382 -26.69 14.87 0.25
CA VAL A 382 -27.08 13.76 -0.62
C VAL A 382 -26.41 13.92 -1.97
N ASN A 383 -25.45 13.03 -2.28
CA ASN A 383 -24.79 12.98 -3.58
C ASN A 383 -25.40 11.87 -4.43
N THR A 384 -25.81 12.19 -5.64
CA THR A 384 -26.32 11.20 -6.59
C THR A 384 -25.22 10.77 -7.55
N GLN A 385 -24.72 9.56 -7.37
CA GLN A 385 -23.79 8.94 -8.32
C GLN A 385 -24.52 7.83 -9.10
N LYS A 386 -24.69 8.00 -10.41
CA LYS A 386 -25.27 7.02 -11.37
C LYS A 386 -26.59 6.42 -10.93
N ARG A 387 -27.45 6.54 -10.27
CA ARG A 387 -28.65 5.86 -9.71
C ARG A 387 -28.51 5.45 -8.23
N LYS A 388 -27.36 5.66 -7.59
CA LYS A 388 -27.21 5.43 -6.15
C LYS A 388 -27.12 6.77 -5.44
N HIS A 389 -27.85 6.93 -4.34
CA HIS A 389 -27.72 8.04 -3.43
C HIS A 389 -26.68 7.66 -2.37
N CYS A 390 -25.69 8.52 -2.18
CA CYS A 390 -24.72 8.45 -1.09
C CYS A 390 -24.97 9.62 -0.14
N TYR A 391 -24.90 9.34 1.14
CA TYR A 391 -25.20 10.27 2.22
C TYR A 391 -23.95 10.59 3.00
N SER A 392 -23.80 11.83 3.42
CA SER A 392 -22.70 12.32 4.26
C SER A 392 -23.19 13.44 5.18
N ALA A 393 -22.47 13.72 6.25
CA ALA A 393 -22.76 14.88 7.11
C ALA A 393 -22.18 16.16 6.49
N ASP A 394 -22.90 17.25 6.60
CA ASP A 394 -22.41 18.59 6.26
C ASP A 394 -21.55 19.14 7.40
N CYS A 395 -20.26 18.78 7.38
CA CYS A 395 -19.31 19.25 8.39
C CYS A 395 -19.14 20.78 8.39
N SER A 396 -19.31 21.45 7.25
CA SER A 396 -19.21 22.92 7.18
C SER A 396 -20.29 23.60 8.01
N LYS A 397 -21.53 23.09 7.94
CA LYS A 397 -22.61 23.57 8.80
C LYS A 397 -22.40 23.27 10.28
N LEU A 398 -21.84 22.10 10.58
CA LEU A 398 -21.49 21.77 11.97
C LEU A 398 -20.42 22.71 12.52
N ASP A 399 -19.44 23.12 11.71
CA ASP A 399 -18.43 24.11 12.08
C ASP A 399 -19.06 25.49 12.35
N GLU A 400 -19.98 25.96 11.47
CA GLU A 400 -20.72 27.21 11.65
C GLU A 400 -21.54 27.25 12.95
N MET A 401 -22.21 26.15 13.28
CA MET A 401 -22.99 26.00 14.51
C MET A 401 -22.12 26.10 15.77
N ASN A 402 -20.92 25.53 15.71
CA ASN A 402 -19.98 25.59 16.83
C ASN A 402 -19.53 27.07 17.07
N LEU A 403 -19.25 27.79 15.98
CA LEU A 403 -18.86 29.22 16.07
C LEU A 403 -19.98 30.13 16.62
N SER A 404 -21.26 29.79 16.36
CA SER A 404 -22.39 30.54 16.88
C SER A 404 -22.72 30.24 18.34
N ASN A 405 -22.12 29.25 18.94
CA ASN A 405 -22.28 28.85 20.34
C ASN A 405 -21.09 29.27 21.25
N CYS A 406 -20.03 29.82 20.67
CA CYS A 406 -18.91 30.49 21.36
C CYS A 406 -19.09 31.98 21.45
#